data_d4d4f82a6aa93311be9e21ada87b9361
#
_entry.id   d4d4f82a6aa93311be9e21ada87b9361
#
_cell.length_a   1.000
_cell.length_b   1.000
_cell.length_c   1.000
_cell.angle_alpha   90.00
_cell.angle_beta   90.00
_cell.angle_gamma   90.00
#
_symmetry.space_group_name_H-M   'P 1'
#
loop_
_entity.id
_entity.type
_entity.pdbx_description
1 polymer ?
#
loop_
_entity_poly.entity_id
_entity_poly.type
_entity_poly.pdbx_seq_one_letter_code
_entity_poly.pdbx_strand_id
1 'polypeptide(L)'
;MEGIESSRPELSSGLFPEWSLAFWTLCSVIVPVLITLWCSFRRSRRQGLIQDILRKSKHDWQDTDLFSQPTYCCVCSQHILQGAFCNCCGLCVDEGCLKKADRRFLCKEIMMRGEGGIRTSMVHHWIRGNVPLCSYCVICKQQCGTQPKLCDYRCVWCQQTVHDECIQNSLKSERCELGEFRNLIIPPYYLFNVSQMRKDRRMDYGKLAASCGKNWTPVIILANTRSGNNMGETLLGQFKILLNPIQVFELTKTTPAKALQLCTWLPYNSARLLVCGGDGTVGWVLDAIDDMKIKGQEQYIPQVAILPLGTGNDLSNTLGWGAGYAGEVPVEHILRNVMDADAIRLDRWKVQITNKGYYNLRKLKVFSMNNYFSIGPDALMALNFHAHREKSPSLFSSRIINKAVYFFYGTKDCLVQECKDLDKKVELELDGERIDLPSLEGIIVLNIAYWGGGCRLWEGMGDEPYPLARHDDGLLEVVGVSGSFHCAQIQVKLANPIRLGQAHTVRLILKKSKMPMQVDGEPWAQGPCTVTITHKTHALMLYHSGEQTDDDVSSVSEQELAKDHTDEDT
;
A
#
# COMPACT_ATOMS: atom_id res chain seq x y z
N MET A 1 -72.88 71.39 0.58
CA MET A 1 -71.84 71.23 -0.36
C MET A 1 -70.80 70.30 0.24
N GLU A 2 -71.03 69.04 -0.06
CA GLU A 2 -70.09 68.03 -0.61
C GLU A 2 -68.81 67.85 0.23
N GLY A 3 -68.66 66.94 1.02
CA GLY A 3 -68.68 65.52 1.05
C GLY A 3 -67.38 64.93 0.37
N ILE A 4 -66.29 64.69 1.14
CA ILE A 4 -65.21 63.77 0.67
C ILE A 4 -64.98 62.75 1.79
N GLU A 5 -65.54 61.55 1.60
CA GLU A 5 -65.25 60.36 2.35
C GLU A 5 -63.80 59.93 2.09
N SER A 6 -63.03 59.72 3.11
CA SER A 6 -61.68 59.10 3.10
C SER A 6 -61.86 57.61 3.23
N SER A 7 -61.70 56.92 2.13
CA SER A 7 -61.55 55.45 2.09
C SER A 7 -60.19 55.02 2.58
N ARG A 8 -60.14 54.26 3.66
CA ARG A 8 -58.99 53.49 4.14
C ARG A 8 -58.83 52.24 3.20
N PRO A 9 -57.65 51.89 2.74
CA PRO A 9 -57.43 50.60 2.12
C PRO A 9 -57.38 49.51 3.17
N GLU A 10 -58.21 48.50 3.05
CA GLU A 10 -58.17 47.24 3.76
C GLU A 10 -56.83 46.49 3.38
N LEU A 11 -56.05 46.14 4.42
CA LEU A 11 -54.97 45.18 4.31
C LEU A 11 -55.59 43.80 4.00
N SER A 12 -55.50 43.37 2.77
CA SER A 12 -55.74 41.98 2.41
C SER A 12 -54.70 41.09 3.08
N SER A 13 -55.14 40.29 4.04
CA SER A 13 -54.41 39.17 4.61
C SER A 13 -54.05 38.22 3.49
N GLY A 14 -52.78 38.28 3.02
CA GLY A 14 -52.23 37.34 2.02
C GLY A 14 -52.31 35.93 2.57
N LEU A 15 -53.16 35.14 1.97
CA LEU A 15 -53.18 33.68 2.09
C LEU A 15 -51.81 33.15 1.69
N PHE A 16 -51.00 32.72 2.67
CA PHE A 16 -49.95 31.78 2.38
C PHE A 16 -50.64 30.50 1.90
N PRO A 17 -50.29 29.97 0.69
CA PRO A 17 -51.00 28.81 0.20
C PRO A 17 -50.77 27.62 1.15
N GLU A 18 -51.86 26.96 1.56
CA GLU A 18 -51.87 25.79 2.46
C GLU A 18 -50.87 24.68 2.00
N TRP A 19 -50.53 24.67 0.74
CA TRP A 19 -49.50 23.83 0.14
C TRP A 19 -48.09 24.06 0.70
N SER A 20 -47.75 25.25 1.19
CA SER A 20 -46.43 25.52 1.76
C SER A 20 -46.24 24.84 3.11
N LEU A 21 -47.29 24.83 3.95
CA LEU A 21 -47.25 24.17 5.27
C LEU A 21 -47.21 22.65 5.11
N ALA A 22 -48.01 22.09 4.20
CA ALA A 22 -47.99 20.67 3.87
C ALA A 22 -46.63 20.22 3.27
N PHE A 23 -46.03 21.06 2.44
CA PHE A 23 -44.69 20.80 1.87
C PHE A 23 -43.61 20.79 2.96
N TRP A 24 -43.60 21.80 3.88
CA TRP A 24 -42.62 21.85 4.95
C TRP A 24 -42.80 20.74 5.99
N THR A 25 -44.04 20.36 6.31
CA THR A 25 -44.32 19.21 7.19
C THR A 25 -43.94 17.90 6.53
N LEU A 26 -44.18 17.72 5.21
CA LEU A 26 -43.74 16.55 4.46
C LEU A 26 -42.21 16.47 4.42
N CYS A 27 -41.51 17.58 4.16
CA CYS A 27 -40.05 17.63 4.16
C CYS A 27 -39.47 17.36 5.56
N SER A 28 -40.07 17.86 6.63
CA SER A 28 -39.61 17.64 8.01
C SER A 28 -39.70 16.18 8.47
N VAL A 29 -40.57 15.39 7.86
CA VAL A 29 -40.69 13.95 8.13
C VAL A 29 -39.87 13.11 7.13
N ILE A 30 -39.96 13.39 5.84
CA ILE A 30 -39.31 12.61 4.79
C ILE A 30 -37.79 12.74 4.86
N VAL A 31 -37.25 13.93 5.08
CA VAL A 31 -35.78 14.14 5.12
C VAL A 31 -35.11 13.37 6.26
N PRO A 32 -35.58 13.41 7.51
CA PRO A 32 -35.04 12.56 8.59
C PRO A 32 -35.19 11.07 8.32
N VAL A 33 -36.32 10.63 7.74
CA VAL A 33 -36.54 9.23 7.37
C VAL A 33 -35.55 8.80 6.29
N LEU A 34 -35.35 9.61 5.26
CA LEU A 34 -34.34 9.32 4.21
C LEU A 34 -32.92 9.33 4.76
N ILE A 35 -32.59 10.26 5.67
CA ILE A 35 -31.30 10.30 6.37
C ILE A 35 -31.10 9.05 7.23
N THR A 36 -32.12 8.65 7.99
CA THR A 36 -32.04 7.42 8.83
C THR A 36 -31.97 6.16 7.99
N LEU A 37 -32.71 6.06 6.90
CA LEU A 37 -32.59 4.96 5.92
C LEU A 37 -31.23 4.95 5.24
N TRP A 38 -30.71 6.09 4.84
CA TRP A 38 -29.37 6.21 4.24
C TRP A 38 -28.25 5.89 5.25
N CYS A 39 -28.35 6.35 6.49
CA CYS A 39 -27.45 5.99 7.57
C CYS A 39 -27.53 4.49 7.90
N SER A 40 -28.72 3.92 7.92
CA SER A 40 -28.96 2.48 8.14
C SER A 40 -28.43 1.65 6.98
N PHE A 41 -28.63 2.08 5.74
CA PHE A 41 -28.08 1.45 4.54
C PHE A 41 -26.54 1.56 4.48
N ARG A 42 -25.96 2.72 4.84
CA ARG A 42 -24.51 2.86 5.02
C ARG A 42 -23.96 1.96 6.12
N ARG A 43 -24.67 1.83 7.22
CA ARG A 43 -24.32 0.96 8.36
C ARG A 43 -24.40 -0.52 7.97
N SER A 44 -25.43 -0.91 7.22
CA SER A 44 -25.61 -2.25 6.66
C SER A 44 -24.51 -2.57 5.63
N ARG A 45 -24.14 -1.64 4.73
CA ARG A 45 -23.01 -1.81 3.81
C ARG A 45 -21.66 -1.94 4.52
N ARG A 46 -21.44 -1.23 5.65
CA ARG A 46 -20.23 -1.36 6.46
C ARG A 46 -20.12 -2.72 7.15
N GLN A 47 -21.27 -3.29 7.56
CA GLN A 47 -21.32 -4.65 8.12
C GLN A 47 -21.21 -5.73 7.03
N GLY A 48 -21.64 -5.46 5.81
CA GLY A 48 -21.74 -6.42 4.72
C GLY A 48 -20.40 -7.00 4.28
N LEU A 49 -19.30 -6.22 4.25
CA LEU A 49 -18.02 -6.73 3.75
C LEU A 49 -17.48 -7.89 4.58
N ILE A 50 -17.43 -7.70 5.91
CA ILE A 50 -16.90 -8.74 6.79
C ILE A 50 -17.86 -9.92 6.85
N GLN A 51 -19.18 -9.67 6.85
CA GLN A 51 -20.18 -10.73 6.78
C GLN A 51 -20.12 -11.51 5.46
N ASP A 52 -19.87 -10.83 4.32
CA ASP A 52 -19.71 -11.51 3.03
C ASP A 52 -18.42 -12.34 2.97
N ILE A 53 -17.33 -11.85 3.57
CA ILE A 53 -16.07 -12.61 3.71
C ILE A 53 -16.30 -13.81 4.65
N LEU A 54 -16.98 -13.63 5.77
CA LEU A 54 -17.27 -14.69 6.73
C LEU A 54 -18.22 -15.78 6.17
N ARG A 55 -19.10 -15.45 5.23
CA ARG A 55 -19.97 -16.40 4.52
C ARG A 55 -19.21 -17.28 3.52
N LYS A 56 -18.05 -16.86 3.05
CA LYS A 56 -17.22 -17.55 2.06
C LYS A 56 -16.21 -18.53 2.68
N SER A 57 -16.56 -19.26 3.75
CA SER A 57 -15.69 -20.30 4.32
C SER A 57 -15.60 -21.58 3.46
N LYS A 58 -15.51 -21.40 2.14
CA LYS A 58 -15.21 -22.45 1.17
C LYS A 58 -13.74 -22.41 0.81
N HIS A 59 -13.24 -23.51 0.24
CA HIS A 59 -11.90 -23.55 -0.30
C HIS A 59 -11.72 -22.49 -1.40
N ASP A 60 -10.54 -21.86 -1.42
CA ASP A 60 -10.11 -20.91 -2.46
C ASP A 60 -9.18 -21.68 -3.40
N TRP A 61 -9.79 -22.40 -4.36
CA TRP A 61 -9.08 -23.26 -5.29
C TRP A 61 -8.38 -22.45 -6.37
N GLN A 62 -7.12 -22.76 -6.60
CA GLN A 62 -6.31 -22.26 -7.72
C GLN A 62 -5.86 -23.44 -8.56
N ASP A 63 -6.12 -23.38 -9.85
CA ASP A 63 -5.67 -24.38 -10.81
C ASP A 63 -4.16 -24.33 -10.99
N THR A 64 -3.54 -25.49 -11.15
CA THR A 64 -2.09 -25.64 -11.33
C THR A 64 -1.81 -26.65 -12.44
N ASP A 65 -1.11 -26.19 -13.47
CA ASP A 65 -0.71 -27.04 -14.60
C ASP A 65 0.39 -28.02 -14.22
N LEU A 66 1.21 -27.68 -13.22
CA LEU A 66 2.29 -28.54 -12.73
C LEU A 66 2.61 -28.24 -11.26
N PHE A 67 2.56 -29.26 -10.42
CA PHE A 67 3.06 -29.18 -9.05
C PHE A 67 4.58 -29.33 -9.03
N SER A 68 5.27 -28.47 -8.29
CA SER A 68 6.74 -28.46 -8.19
C SER A 68 7.33 -29.63 -7.41
N GLN A 69 6.49 -30.37 -6.70
CA GLN A 69 6.86 -31.56 -5.92
C GLN A 69 5.83 -32.69 -6.09
N PRO A 70 6.19 -33.97 -5.84
CA PRO A 70 5.25 -35.08 -5.88
C PRO A 70 4.02 -34.80 -5.00
N THR A 71 2.87 -34.63 -5.62
CA THR A 71 1.63 -34.22 -4.95
C THR A 71 0.56 -35.29 -5.13
N TYR A 72 -0.23 -35.52 -4.09
CA TYR A 72 -1.29 -36.53 -4.06
C TYR A 72 -2.64 -35.89 -3.77
N CYS A 73 -3.68 -36.38 -4.46
CA CYS A 73 -5.06 -35.92 -4.26
C CYS A 73 -5.58 -36.31 -2.88
N CYS A 74 -6.05 -35.31 -2.11
CA CYS A 74 -6.59 -35.57 -0.76
C CYS A 74 -7.88 -36.45 -0.74
N VAL A 75 -8.53 -36.64 -1.90
CA VAL A 75 -9.79 -37.40 -2.02
C VAL A 75 -9.55 -38.85 -2.48
N CYS A 76 -8.82 -39.03 -3.60
CA CYS A 76 -8.60 -40.35 -4.20
C CYS A 76 -7.22 -40.94 -3.90
N SER A 77 -6.33 -40.18 -3.26
CA SER A 77 -4.94 -40.58 -2.90
C SER A 77 -4.06 -40.96 -4.10
N GLN A 78 -4.47 -40.61 -5.32
CA GLN A 78 -3.66 -40.79 -6.52
C GLN A 78 -2.66 -39.66 -6.66
N HIS A 79 -1.51 -39.93 -7.29
CA HIS A 79 -0.55 -38.93 -7.67
C HIS A 79 -1.16 -37.99 -8.72
N ILE A 80 -0.94 -36.68 -8.56
CA ILE A 80 -1.45 -35.64 -9.48
C ILE A 80 -0.30 -34.78 -10.00
N LEU A 81 -0.26 -34.58 -11.31
CA LEU A 81 0.64 -33.64 -11.96
C LEU A 81 -0.06 -32.31 -12.19
N GLN A 82 -1.34 -32.36 -12.59
CA GLN A 82 -2.23 -31.22 -12.82
C GLN A 82 -3.42 -31.31 -11.90
N GLY A 83 -3.92 -30.17 -11.43
CA GLY A 83 -5.06 -30.15 -10.53
C GLY A 83 -5.21 -28.80 -9.86
N ALA A 84 -5.79 -28.77 -8.69
CA ALA A 84 -5.97 -27.54 -7.93
C ALA A 84 -5.44 -27.67 -6.50
N PHE A 85 -4.96 -26.56 -5.96
CA PHE A 85 -4.64 -26.44 -4.54
C PHE A 85 -5.43 -25.29 -3.91
N CYS A 86 -5.70 -25.41 -2.61
CA CYS A 86 -6.41 -24.38 -1.87
C CYS A 86 -5.44 -23.33 -1.32
N ASN A 87 -5.57 -22.08 -1.75
CA ASN A 87 -4.78 -20.94 -1.26
C ASN A 87 -4.89 -20.68 0.26
N CYS A 88 -5.93 -21.21 0.93
CA CYS A 88 -6.13 -20.95 2.36
C CYS A 88 -5.57 -22.07 3.24
N CYS A 89 -5.80 -23.34 2.88
CA CYS A 89 -5.40 -24.48 3.70
C CYS A 89 -4.29 -25.34 3.09
N GLY A 90 -4.01 -25.19 1.78
CA GLY A 90 -2.98 -25.96 1.09
C GLY A 90 -3.38 -27.39 0.71
N LEU A 91 -4.67 -27.77 0.80
CA LEU A 91 -5.14 -29.04 0.28
C LEU A 91 -4.97 -29.09 -1.24
N CYS A 92 -4.52 -30.24 -1.76
CA CYS A 92 -4.34 -30.49 -3.19
C CYS A 92 -5.34 -31.53 -3.67
N VAL A 93 -5.92 -31.30 -4.84
CA VAL A 93 -6.93 -32.19 -5.43
C VAL A 93 -6.75 -32.32 -6.93
N ASP A 94 -7.13 -33.49 -7.46
CA ASP A 94 -7.41 -33.68 -8.87
C ASP A 94 -8.67 -32.93 -9.28
N GLU A 95 -8.76 -32.41 -10.52
CA GLU A 95 -9.91 -31.64 -11.01
C GLU A 95 -11.24 -32.36 -10.81
N GLY A 96 -11.28 -33.67 -11.09
CA GLY A 96 -12.48 -34.52 -10.92
C GLY A 96 -12.91 -34.67 -9.46
N CYS A 97 -12.04 -34.32 -8.52
CA CYS A 97 -12.26 -34.47 -7.08
C CYS A 97 -12.70 -33.19 -6.36
N LEU A 98 -12.66 -32.02 -6.99
CA LEU A 98 -12.94 -30.69 -6.39
C LEU A 98 -14.26 -30.67 -5.59
N LYS A 99 -15.38 -31.08 -6.21
CA LYS A 99 -16.71 -31.10 -5.54
C LYS A 99 -16.79 -32.05 -4.36
N LYS A 100 -16.02 -33.16 -4.39
CA LYS A 100 -15.95 -34.10 -3.29
C LYS A 100 -15.11 -33.55 -2.14
N ALA A 101 -14.01 -32.86 -2.47
CA ALA A 101 -13.16 -32.20 -1.48
C ALA A 101 -13.93 -31.12 -0.69
N ASP A 102 -14.69 -30.25 -1.35
CA ASP A 102 -15.51 -29.21 -0.71
C ASP A 102 -16.54 -29.74 0.28
N ARG A 103 -17.02 -30.99 0.05
CA ARG A 103 -17.99 -31.65 0.95
C ARG A 103 -17.33 -32.39 2.09
N ARG A 104 -16.11 -32.92 1.87
CA ARG A 104 -15.45 -33.84 2.81
C ARG A 104 -14.51 -33.12 3.78
N PHE A 105 -13.84 -32.04 3.31
CA PHE A 105 -12.83 -31.36 4.09
C PHE A 105 -13.28 -29.93 4.44
N LEU A 106 -12.95 -29.51 5.66
CA LEU A 106 -13.16 -28.15 6.09
C LEU A 106 -11.94 -27.31 5.66
N CYS A 107 -12.19 -26.13 5.13
CA CYS A 107 -11.14 -25.17 4.87
C CYS A 107 -10.70 -24.47 6.16
N LYS A 108 -9.58 -23.73 6.10
CA LYS A 108 -9.08 -22.85 7.18
C LYS A 108 -10.20 -21.93 7.67
N GLU A 109 -10.57 -22.04 8.95
CA GLU A 109 -11.72 -21.35 9.52
C GLU A 109 -11.33 -19.91 9.88
N ILE A 110 -11.89 -18.94 9.18
CA ILE A 110 -11.58 -17.50 9.35
C ILE A 110 -12.01 -17.01 10.74
N MET A 111 -13.16 -17.46 11.21
CA MET A 111 -13.75 -17.12 12.50
C MET A 111 -14.38 -18.36 13.10
N MET A 112 -14.19 -18.58 14.38
CA MET A 112 -14.81 -19.72 15.08
C MET A 112 -16.34 -19.67 14.99
N ARG A 113 -16.96 -20.87 14.93
CA ARG A 113 -18.42 -21.05 14.89
C ARG A 113 -18.95 -21.42 16.27
N GLY A 114 -20.22 -21.15 16.51
CA GLY A 114 -20.94 -21.54 17.71
C GLY A 114 -21.53 -20.37 18.47
N GLU A 115 -22.28 -20.67 19.54
CA GLU A 115 -22.90 -19.69 20.43
C GLU A 115 -22.22 -19.70 21.81
N GLY A 116 -22.17 -18.53 22.46
CA GLY A 116 -21.84 -18.35 23.88
C GLY A 116 -20.36 -18.25 24.22
N GLY A 117 -20.08 -17.51 25.30
CA GLY A 117 -18.81 -17.43 26.03
C GLY A 117 -17.62 -16.79 25.30
N ILE A 118 -16.69 -16.21 26.06
CA ILE A 118 -15.42 -15.71 25.56
C ILE A 118 -14.51 -16.91 25.25
N ARG A 119 -13.93 -16.93 24.06
CA ARG A 119 -12.95 -17.93 23.63
C ARG A 119 -11.56 -17.30 23.58
N THR A 120 -10.55 -17.99 24.12
CA THR A 120 -9.17 -17.52 24.19
C THR A 120 -8.17 -18.45 23.53
N SER A 121 -8.66 -19.54 22.95
CA SER A 121 -7.81 -20.56 22.31
C SER A 121 -8.57 -21.29 21.21
N MET A 122 -7.83 -22.00 20.39
CA MET A 122 -8.32 -22.89 19.34
C MET A 122 -7.47 -24.15 19.31
N VAL A 123 -8.01 -25.24 18.78
CA VAL A 123 -7.29 -26.50 18.55
C VAL A 123 -6.61 -26.51 17.19
N HIS A 124 -5.66 -27.42 17.00
CA HIS A 124 -5.02 -27.63 15.70
C HIS A 124 -6.03 -28.06 14.64
N HIS A 125 -5.86 -27.54 13.43
CA HIS A 125 -6.56 -28.00 12.25
C HIS A 125 -5.59 -28.81 11.38
N TRP A 126 -5.59 -30.11 11.55
CA TRP A 126 -4.69 -31.02 10.85
C TRP A 126 -5.23 -31.42 9.48
N ILE A 127 -4.37 -31.30 8.45
CA ILE A 127 -4.59 -31.88 7.11
C ILE A 127 -3.56 -32.97 6.86
N ARG A 128 -3.95 -34.02 6.14
CA ARG A 128 -3.13 -35.21 5.88
C ARG A 128 -2.45 -35.11 4.51
N GLY A 129 -1.17 -35.43 4.46
CA GLY A 129 -0.37 -35.54 3.25
C GLY A 129 0.12 -34.20 2.67
N ASN A 130 0.91 -34.31 1.63
CA ASN A 130 1.52 -33.17 0.93
C ASN A 130 2.21 -32.18 1.90
N VAL A 131 2.93 -32.73 2.90
CA VAL A 131 3.71 -31.91 3.84
C VAL A 131 4.89 -31.25 3.11
N PRO A 132 5.32 -30.04 3.53
CA PRO A 132 6.47 -29.38 2.90
C PRO A 132 7.72 -30.22 2.93
N LEU A 133 8.56 -30.11 1.91
CA LEU A 133 9.87 -30.74 1.88
C LEU A 133 10.73 -30.27 3.07
N CYS A 134 11.60 -31.12 3.58
CA CYS A 134 12.49 -30.84 4.70
C CYS A 134 11.76 -30.45 6.01
N SER A 135 10.49 -30.83 6.18
CA SER A 135 9.78 -30.63 7.44
C SER A 135 10.06 -31.77 8.43
N TYR A 136 10.01 -31.44 9.74
CA TYR A 136 10.33 -32.35 10.82
C TYR A 136 9.15 -32.52 11.78
N CYS A 137 8.96 -33.73 12.25
CA CYS A 137 7.92 -34.06 13.22
C CYS A 137 8.13 -33.30 14.54
N VAL A 138 7.11 -32.60 15.02
CA VAL A 138 7.18 -31.84 16.27
C VAL A 138 7.44 -32.74 17.48
N ILE A 139 7.09 -34.04 17.43
CA ILE A 139 7.23 -35.01 18.50
C ILE A 139 8.59 -35.71 18.47
N CYS A 140 8.89 -36.49 17.44
CA CYS A 140 10.11 -37.31 17.38
C CYS A 140 11.31 -36.62 16.71
N LYS A 141 11.15 -35.42 16.15
CA LYS A 141 12.19 -34.65 15.47
C LYS A 141 12.77 -35.30 14.22
N GLN A 142 12.18 -36.38 13.72
CA GLN A 142 12.57 -37.00 12.46
C GLN A 142 11.85 -36.34 11.28
N GLN A 143 12.41 -36.50 10.08
CA GLN A 143 11.88 -35.90 8.86
C GLN A 143 10.50 -36.49 8.48
N CYS A 144 9.54 -35.62 8.19
CA CYS A 144 8.22 -35.97 7.67
C CYS A 144 8.21 -36.06 6.14
N GLY A 145 7.17 -36.70 5.58
CA GLY A 145 6.96 -36.76 4.13
C GLY A 145 7.93 -37.67 3.39
N THR A 146 8.64 -38.57 4.06
CA THR A 146 9.61 -39.50 3.47
C THR A 146 8.96 -40.63 2.70
N GLN A 147 7.71 -40.94 2.99
CA GLN A 147 6.94 -42.01 2.33
C GLN A 147 6.03 -41.42 1.24
N PRO A 148 5.86 -42.14 0.10
CA PRO A 148 4.90 -41.76 -0.93
C PRO A 148 3.45 -41.81 -0.41
N LYS A 149 2.53 -41.15 -1.13
CA LYS A 149 1.11 -41.00 -0.81
C LYS A 149 0.84 -39.96 0.28
N LEU A 150 -0.40 -39.97 0.79
CA LEU A 150 -0.84 -39.06 1.86
C LEU A 150 -0.39 -39.62 3.22
N CYS A 151 0.89 -39.40 3.53
CA CYS A 151 1.43 -39.69 4.85
C CYS A 151 1.60 -38.38 5.64
N ASP A 152 1.66 -38.50 6.96
CA ASP A 152 1.89 -37.42 7.90
C ASP A 152 0.84 -36.29 7.87
N TYR A 153 0.91 -35.40 8.82
CA TYR A 153 -0.04 -34.31 8.99
C TYR A 153 0.66 -32.97 9.09
N ARG A 154 -0.02 -31.91 8.63
CA ARG A 154 0.36 -30.53 8.83
C ARG A 154 -0.81 -29.73 9.40
N CYS A 155 -0.56 -28.88 10.41
CA CYS A 155 -1.55 -27.94 10.89
C CYS A 155 -1.63 -26.71 9.97
N VAL A 156 -2.84 -26.36 9.50
CA VAL A 156 -3.04 -25.21 8.59
C VAL A 156 -2.79 -23.84 9.25
N TRP A 157 -2.69 -23.81 10.58
CA TRP A 157 -2.49 -22.57 11.32
C TRP A 157 -1.04 -22.35 11.75
N CYS A 158 -0.47 -23.28 12.50
CA CYS A 158 0.89 -23.16 13.03
C CYS A 158 1.97 -23.75 12.11
N GLN A 159 1.59 -24.38 11.01
CA GLN A 159 2.45 -25.05 10.03
C GLN A 159 3.28 -26.23 10.60
N GLN A 160 3.10 -26.61 11.86
CA GLN A 160 3.78 -27.77 12.45
C GLN A 160 3.38 -29.05 11.72
N THR A 161 4.35 -29.97 11.58
CA THR A 161 4.16 -31.30 10.98
C THR A 161 4.33 -32.40 12.02
N VAL A 162 3.63 -33.51 11.82
CA VAL A 162 3.68 -34.68 12.69
C VAL A 162 3.46 -35.96 11.89
N HIS A 163 4.19 -37.04 12.24
CA HIS A 163 3.98 -38.36 11.63
C HIS A 163 2.62 -38.94 11.95
N ASP A 164 2.09 -39.77 11.04
CA ASP A 164 0.86 -40.49 11.24
C ASP A 164 0.91 -41.35 12.52
N GLU A 165 2.05 -41.96 12.82
CA GLU A 165 2.30 -42.76 14.02
C GLU A 165 2.46 -41.93 15.30
N CYS A 166 2.98 -40.69 15.17
CA CYS A 166 3.19 -39.81 16.32
C CYS A 166 1.94 -39.03 16.73
N ILE A 167 0.94 -38.89 15.84
CA ILE A 167 -0.25 -38.11 16.11
C ILE A 167 -1.22 -38.88 17.01
N GLN A 168 -1.10 -38.67 18.29
CA GLN A 168 -2.03 -39.27 19.28
C GLN A 168 -3.30 -38.41 19.42
N ASN A 169 -4.36 -38.97 20.00
CA ASN A 169 -5.63 -38.28 20.23
C ASN A 169 -5.46 -37.03 21.12
N SER A 170 -4.52 -37.03 22.05
CA SER A 170 -4.17 -35.88 22.89
C SER A 170 -3.72 -34.70 22.05
N LEU A 171 -2.83 -34.91 21.07
CA LEU A 171 -2.31 -33.87 20.19
C LEU A 171 -3.40 -33.26 19.28
N LYS A 172 -4.39 -34.06 18.89
CA LYS A 172 -5.54 -33.59 18.07
C LYS A 172 -6.43 -32.61 18.83
N SER A 173 -6.52 -32.71 20.15
CA SER A 173 -7.30 -31.84 21.03
C SER A 173 -6.46 -30.76 21.69
N GLU A 174 -5.15 -30.72 21.46
CA GLU A 174 -4.23 -29.76 22.02
C GLU A 174 -4.43 -28.36 21.44
N ARG A 175 -4.09 -27.38 22.25
CA ARG A 175 -4.20 -25.96 21.89
C ARG A 175 -3.19 -25.61 20.80
N CYS A 176 -3.66 -24.96 19.73
CA CYS A 176 -2.80 -24.43 18.67
C CYS A 176 -2.29 -23.03 19.03
N GLU A 177 -0.97 -22.87 19.11
CA GLU A 177 -0.31 -21.61 19.44
C GLU A 177 -0.05 -20.70 18.21
N LEU A 178 -0.59 -21.02 17.02
CA LEU A 178 -0.50 -20.27 15.78
C LEU A 178 0.92 -20.17 15.16
N GLY A 179 1.91 -20.83 15.74
CA GLY A 179 3.29 -20.92 15.22
C GLY A 179 4.08 -19.62 15.30
N GLU A 180 5.08 -19.49 14.43
CA GLU A 180 6.05 -18.39 14.38
C GLU A 180 5.37 -17.02 14.22
N PHE A 181 4.40 -16.92 13.35
CA PHE A 181 3.73 -15.66 13.02
C PHE A 181 2.52 -15.33 13.90
N ARG A 182 2.42 -15.95 15.08
CA ARG A 182 1.30 -15.72 16.02
C ARG A 182 1.01 -14.24 16.28
N ASN A 183 2.05 -13.43 16.35
CA ASN A 183 1.93 -12.01 16.63
C ASN A 183 1.35 -11.21 15.44
N LEU A 184 1.46 -11.71 14.22
CA LEU A 184 0.91 -11.12 13.00
C LEU A 184 -0.47 -11.63 12.64
N ILE A 185 -0.88 -12.79 13.19
CA ILE A 185 -2.15 -13.44 12.84
C ILE A 185 -3.29 -12.84 13.65
N ILE A 186 -4.43 -12.58 13.00
CA ILE A 186 -5.71 -12.33 13.66
C ILE A 186 -6.36 -13.69 13.98
N PRO A 187 -6.39 -14.12 15.25
CA PRO A 187 -6.92 -15.45 15.58
C PRO A 187 -8.42 -15.56 15.32
N PRO A 188 -8.93 -16.73 14.88
CA PRO A 188 -10.36 -16.96 14.68
C PRO A 188 -11.20 -16.71 15.92
N TYR A 189 -10.69 -17.03 17.12
CA TYR A 189 -11.36 -16.75 18.39
C TYR A 189 -11.46 -15.26 18.69
N TYR A 190 -10.46 -14.44 18.29
CA TYR A 190 -10.51 -12.98 18.42
C TYR A 190 -11.68 -12.42 17.62
N LEU A 191 -11.78 -12.78 16.34
CA LEU A 191 -12.87 -12.30 15.46
C LEU A 191 -14.26 -12.75 15.97
N PHE A 192 -14.36 -13.97 16.49
CA PHE A 192 -15.58 -14.46 17.12
C PHE A 192 -15.99 -13.56 18.28
N ASN A 193 -15.08 -13.33 19.22
CA ASN A 193 -15.34 -12.48 20.38
C ASN A 193 -15.73 -11.05 19.99
N VAL A 194 -14.95 -10.39 19.09
CA VAL A 194 -15.27 -9.03 18.61
C VAL A 194 -16.65 -8.98 17.93
N SER A 195 -17.02 -10.02 17.18
CA SER A 195 -18.33 -10.08 16.54
C SER A 195 -19.48 -10.16 17.54
N GLN A 196 -19.31 -10.88 18.66
CA GLN A 196 -20.28 -10.95 19.75
C GLN A 196 -20.35 -9.62 20.51
N MET A 197 -19.19 -9.02 20.84
CA MET A 197 -19.12 -7.72 21.53
C MET A 197 -19.86 -6.60 20.79
N ARG A 198 -19.76 -6.57 19.46
CA ARG A 198 -20.48 -5.59 18.64
C ARG A 198 -22.01 -5.72 18.73
N LYS A 199 -22.50 -6.92 19.12
CA LYS A 199 -23.92 -7.15 19.42
C LYS A 199 -24.28 -6.66 20.83
N ASP A 200 -23.43 -6.89 21.83
CA ASP A 200 -23.76 -6.73 23.26
C ASP A 200 -23.22 -5.46 23.92
N ARG A 201 -22.39 -4.66 23.28
CA ARG A 201 -21.83 -3.36 23.75
C ARG A 201 -21.08 -3.36 25.10
N ARG A 202 -20.70 -4.51 25.68
CA ARG A 202 -20.26 -4.63 27.09
C ARG A 202 -18.81 -5.08 27.33
N MET A 203 -17.98 -5.28 26.30
CA MET A 203 -16.66 -5.89 26.52
C MET A 203 -15.47 -4.97 26.24
N ASP A 204 -14.40 -5.17 27.02
CA ASP A 204 -13.13 -4.45 26.96
C ASP A 204 -12.21 -5.07 25.89
N TYR A 205 -11.99 -4.31 24.81
CA TYR A 205 -11.09 -4.70 23.72
C TYR A 205 -9.65 -4.95 24.23
N GLY A 206 -9.21 -4.25 25.27
CA GLY A 206 -7.87 -4.41 25.84
C GLY A 206 -7.66 -5.80 26.46
N LYS A 207 -8.64 -6.31 27.21
CA LYS A 207 -8.57 -7.67 27.77
C LYS A 207 -8.57 -8.75 26.71
N LEU A 208 -9.30 -8.53 25.61
CA LEU A 208 -9.34 -9.45 24.49
C LEU A 208 -8.01 -9.45 23.72
N ALA A 209 -7.41 -8.30 23.51
CA ALA A 209 -6.10 -8.17 22.89
C ALA A 209 -5.00 -8.85 23.73
N ALA A 210 -5.04 -8.70 25.04
CA ALA A 210 -4.10 -9.34 25.97
C ALA A 210 -4.09 -10.88 25.84
N SER A 211 -5.22 -11.50 25.44
CA SER A 211 -5.29 -12.95 25.18
C SER A 211 -4.52 -13.38 23.92
N CYS A 212 -4.22 -12.46 23.00
CA CYS A 212 -3.43 -12.74 21.79
C CYS A 212 -1.91 -12.61 22.01
N GLY A 213 -1.48 -11.95 23.10
CA GLY A 213 -0.08 -11.78 23.47
C GLY A 213 0.31 -10.30 23.66
N LYS A 214 1.40 -10.06 24.40
CA LYS A 214 1.88 -8.69 24.70
C LYS A 214 2.37 -7.94 23.44
N ASN A 215 2.95 -8.66 22.50
CA ASN A 215 3.56 -8.11 21.27
C ASN A 215 2.67 -8.40 20.04
N TRP A 216 1.35 -8.49 20.22
CA TRP A 216 0.45 -8.80 19.12
C TRP A 216 0.23 -7.56 18.23
N THR A 217 0.78 -7.61 17.04
CA THR A 217 0.75 -6.56 16.02
C THR A 217 0.23 -7.16 14.69
N PRO A 218 -1.08 -7.41 14.57
CA PRO A 218 -1.64 -8.09 13.41
C PRO A 218 -1.35 -7.34 12.11
N VAL A 219 -0.90 -8.08 11.07
CA VAL A 219 -0.61 -7.51 9.77
C VAL A 219 -1.79 -7.67 8.81
N ILE A 220 -2.05 -6.64 8.03
CA ILE A 220 -3.03 -6.65 6.93
C ILE A 220 -2.23 -6.55 5.62
N ILE A 221 -2.52 -7.43 4.66
CA ILE A 221 -1.85 -7.48 3.37
C ILE A 221 -2.75 -6.84 2.31
N LEU A 222 -2.24 -5.85 1.60
CA LEU A 222 -2.91 -5.22 0.46
C LEU A 222 -2.08 -5.46 -0.80
N ALA A 223 -2.48 -6.38 -1.66
CA ALA A 223 -1.74 -6.70 -2.87
C ALA A 223 -2.42 -6.22 -4.14
N ASN A 224 -1.67 -5.53 -4.98
CA ASN A 224 -2.08 -5.16 -6.33
C ASN A 224 -1.62 -6.24 -7.30
N THR A 225 -2.52 -7.13 -7.72
CA THR A 225 -2.23 -8.26 -8.61
C THR A 225 -1.76 -7.84 -10.00
N ARG A 226 -2.05 -6.60 -10.42
CA ARG A 226 -1.57 -6.05 -11.70
C ARG A 226 -0.13 -5.56 -11.65
N SER A 227 0.47 -5.47 -10.46
CA SER A 227 1.87 -5.09 -10.29
C SER A 227 2.78 -6.30 -10.38
N GLY A 228 4.01 -6.12 -10.89
CA GLY A 228 5.06 -7.14 -10.84
C GLY A 228 4.76 -8.40 -11.66
N ASN A 229 4.24 -8.28 -12.87
CA ASN A 229 4.05 -9.42 -13.77
C ASN A 229 3.16 -10.54 -13.21
N ASN A 230 2.06 -10.18 -12.55
CA ASN A 230 1.11 -11.08 -11.88
C ASN A 230 1.65 -11.80 -10.62
N MET A 231 2.85 -11.46 -10.15
CA MET A 231 3.39 -12.01 -8.89
C MET A 231 2.48 -11.76 -7.69
N GLY A 232 1.69 -10.69 -7.71
CA GLY A 232 0.73 -10.37 -6.65
C GLY A 232 -0.30 -11.47 -6.40
N GLU A 233 -0.69 -12.26 -7.40
CA GLU A 233 -1.63 -13.37 -7.23
C GLU A 233 -1.00 -14.54 -6.47
N THR A 234 0.22 -14.94 -6.83
CA THR A 234 0.98 -15.99 -6.13
C THR A 234 1.23 -15.60 -4.67
N LEU A 235 1.64 -14.34 -4.42
CA LEU A 235 1.85 -13.82 -3.07
C LEU A 235 0.57 -13.87 -2.21
N LEU A 236 -0.59 -13.53 -2.78
CA LEU A 236 -1.87 -13.60 -2.06
C LEU A 236 -2.14 -15.01 -1.53
N GLY A 237 -1.89 -16.05 -2.34
CA GLY A 237 -2.02 -17.45 -1.93
C GLY A 237 -1.08 -17.80 -0.78
N GLN A 238 0.20 -17.46 -0.92
CA GLN A 238 1.23 -17.74 0.09
C GLN A 238 0.92 -17.03 1.43
N PHE A 239 0.50 -15.76 1.41
CA PHE A 239 0.10 -15.06 2.64
C PHE A 239 -1.15 -15.67 3.28
N LYS A 240 -2.15 -16.13 2.50
CA LYS A 240 -3.36 -16.78 3.06
C LYS A 240 -3.04 -18.11 3.74
N ILE A 241 -2.03 -18.84 3.27
CA ILE A 241 -1.57 -20.08 3.92
C ILE A 241 -0.99 -19.78 5.31
N LEU A 242 -0.18 -18.72 5.45
CA LEU A 242 0.47 -18.38 6.71
C LEU A 242 -0.44 -17.59 7.65
N LEU A 243 -1.19 -16.63 7.14
CA LEU A 243 -2.05 -15.72 7.92
C LEU A 243 -3.52 -16.17 7.92
N ASN A 244 -4.36 -15.43 8.65
CA ASN A 244 -5.80 -15.57 8.50
C ASN A 244 -6.24 -14.98 7.14
N PRO A 245 -6.97 -15.72 6.30
CA PRO A 245 -7.39 -15.23 4.98
C PRO A 245 -8.12 -13.87 4.99
N ILE A 246 -8.76 -13.49 6.11
CA ILE A 246 -9.41 -12.17 6.25
C ILE A 246 -8.41 -11.00 6.24
N GLN A 247 -7.13 -11.25 6.54
CA GLN A 247 -6.07 -10.24 6.58
C GLN A 247 -5.52 -9.92 5.18
N VAL A 248 -5.87 -10.70 4.15
CA VAL A 248 -5.24 -10.66 2.83
C VAL A 248 -6.23 -10.17 1.79
N PHE A 249 -6.00 -8.98 1.26
CA PHE A 249 -6.89 -8.30 0.33
C PHE A 249 -6.23 -8.09 -1.03
N GLU A 250 -7.00 -8.36 -2.08
CA GLU A 250 -6.66 -8.04 -3.45
C GLU A 250 -7.23 -6.67 -3.83
N LEU A 251 -6.37 -5.72 -4.18
CA LEU A 251 -6.76 -4.33 -4.46
C LEU A 251 -7.55 -4.16 -5.75
N THR A 252 -7.51 -5.12 -6.68
CA THR A 252 -8.38 -5.12 -7.86
C THR A 252 -9.85 -5.45 -7.53
N LYS A 253 -10.09 -6.16 -6.41
CA LYS A 253 -11.43 -6.56 -5.93
C LYS A 253 -11.92 -5.71 -4.76
N THR A 254 -11.00 -5.14 -3.97
CA THR A 254 -11.33 -4.43 -2.73
C THR A 254 -10.52 -3.14 -2.63
N THR A 255 -11.17 -1.99 -2.50
CA THR A 255 -10.47 -0.70 -2.34
C THR A 255 -9.72 -0.63 -1.00
N PRO A 256 -8.60 0.14 -0.89
CA PRO A 256 -7.89 0.33 0.37
C PRO A 256 -8.81 0.82 1.50
N ALA A 257 -9.65 1.81 1.24
CA ALA A 257 -10.60 2.35 2.22
C ALA A 257 -11.56 1.28 2.79
N LYS A 258 -11.88 0.24 2.00
CA LYS A 258 -12.72 -0.88 2.41
C LYS A 258 -11.92 -1.89 3.25
N ALA A 259 -10.71 -2.23 2.82
CA ALA A 259 -9.82 -3.14 3.53
C ALA A 259 -9.41 -2.59 4.91
N LEU A 260 -9.07 -1.30 4.98
CA LEU A 260 -8.71 -0.60 6.21
C LEU A 260 -9.83 -0.57 7.27
N GLN A 261 -11.07 -0.89 6.91
CA GLN A 261 -12.13 -1.08 7.91
C GLN A 261 -11.80 -2.21 8.89
N LEU A 262 -10.98 -3.19 8.50
CA LEU A 262 -10.54 -4.25 9.40
C LEU A 262 -9.72 -3.69 10.57
N CYS A 263 -8.95 -2.60 10.37
CA CYS A 263 -8.20 -1.94 11.44
C CYS A 263 -9.13 -1.49 12.59
N THR A 264 -10.38 -1.09 12.29
CA THR A 264 -11.35 -0.69 13.33
C THR A 264 -11.87 -1.85 14.18
N TRP A 265 -11.48 -3.08 13.88
CA TRP A 265 -11.78 -4.28 14.66
C TRP A 265 -10.61 -4.70 15.54
N LEU A 266 -9.48 -4.04 15.40
CA LEU A 266 -8.23 -4.31 16.13
C LEU A 266 -8.05 -3.30 17.26
N PRO A 267 -7.18 -3.58 18.23
CA PRO A 267 -6.80 -2.62 19.26
C PRO A 267 -6.18 -1.36 18.67
N TYR A 268 -6.20 -0.28 19.42
CA TYR A 268 -5.61 0.99 19.02
C TYR A 268 -4.11 0.83 18.75
N ASN A 269 -3.65 1.42 17.66
CA ASN A 269 -2.23 1.50 17.27
C ASN A 269 -1.50 0.13 17.18
N SER A 270 -2.25 -0.98 16.98
CA SER A 270 -1.66 -2.32 16.94
C SER A 270 -1.46 -2.86 15.52
N ALA A 271 -2.17 -2.32 14.54
CA ALA A 271 -2.18 -2.88 13.19
C ALA A 271 -0.93 -2.51 12.41
N ARG A 272 -0.34 -3.48 11.72
CA ARG A 272 0.64 -3.30 10.65
C ARG A 272 -0.03 -3.54 9.30
N LEU A 273 0.48 -2.90 8.27
CA LEU A 273 -0.03 -3.00 6.90
C LEU A 273 1.14 -3.27 5.96
N LEU A 274 1.07 -4.34 5.18
CA LEU A 274 2.04 -4.60 4.12
C LEU A 274 1.38 -4.31 2.77
N VAL A 275 1.89 -3.33 2.04
CA VAL A 275 1.42 -2.95 0.70
C VAL A 275 2.32 -3.60 -0.35
N CYS A 276 1.79 -4.58 -1.08
CA CYS A 276 2.49 -5.24 -2.18
C CYS A 276 2.13 -4.52 -3.50
N GLY A 277 3.00 -3.64 -3.96
CA GLY A 277 2.77 -2.81 -5.14
C GLY A 277 3.92 -1.85 -5.44
N GLY A 278 3.74 -0.94 -6.39
CA GLY A 278 4.65 0.17 -6.64
C GLY A 278 4.19 1.44 -5.91
N ASP A 279 4.95 2.55 -6.07
CA ASP A 279 4.74 3.84 -5.39
C ASP A 279 3.31 4.37 -5.56
N GLY A 280 2.70 4.27 -6.74
CA GLY A 280 1.30 4.67 -6.96
C GLY A 280 0.29 3.86 -6.14
N THR A 281 0.54 2.55 -5.92
CA THR A 281 -0.30 1.72 -5.04
C THR A 281 -0.16 2.16 -3.58
N VAL A 282 1.07 2.43 -3.15
CA VAL A 282 1.36 2.95 -1.79
C VAL A 282 0.68 4.30 -1.59
N GLY A 283 0.80 5.23 -2.55
CA GLY A 283 0.14 6.53 -2.52
C GLY A 283 -1.38 6.42 -2.36
N TRP A 284 -2.02 5.52 -3.12
CA TRP A 284 -3.46 5.26 -3.01
C TRP A 284 -3.87 4.74 -1.63
N VAL A 285 -3.06 3.87 -1.03
CA VAL A 285 -3.30 3.36 0.33
C VAL A 285 -3.13 4.47 1.37
N LEU A 286 -2.08 5.29 1.24
CA LEU A 286 -1.83 6.41 2.15
C LEU A 286 -2.92 7.49 2.09
N ASP A 287 -3.50 7.75 0.91
CA ASP A 287 -4.66 8.64 0.78
C ASP A 287 -5.90 8.07 1.50
N ALA A 288 -6.11 6.75 1.42
CA ALA A 288 -7.19 6.11 2.19
C ALA A 288 -6.96 6.16 3.70
N ILE A 289 -5.71 6.16 4.17
CA ILE A 289 -5.34 6.36 5.58
C ILE A 289 -5.59 7.81 6.00
N ASP A 290 -5.30 8.80 5.16
CA ASP A 290 -5.63 10.21 5.43
C ASP A 290 -7.15 10.41 5.57
N ASP A 291 -7.95 9.70 4.76
CA ASP A 291 -9.41 9.69 4.91
C ASP A 291 -9.86 9.13 6.27
N MET A 292 -9.10 8.21 6.89
CA MET A 292 -9.39 7.74 8.25
C MET A 292 -9.14 8.84 9.29
N LYS A 293 -8.07 9.64 9.13
CA LYS A 293 -7.81 10.83 10.00
C LYS A 293 -8.95 11.81 9.94
N ILE A 294 -9.38 12.19 8.73
CA ILE A 294 -10.51 13.11 8.52
C ILE A 294 -11.80 12.59 9.17
N LYS A 295 -11.97 11.28 9.27
CA LYS A 295 -13.13 10.63 9.92
C LYS A 295 -12.99 10.47 11.44
N GLY A 296 -11.93 10.99 12.06
CA GLY A 296 -11.65 10.86 13.49
C GLY A 296 -11.31 9.42 13.92
N GLN A 297 -10.64 8.65 13.06
CA GLN A 297 -10.25 7.28 13.31
C GLN A 297 -8.73 7.14 13.47
N GLU A 298 -8.06 8.16 13.97
CA GLU A 298 -6.61 8.24 14.10
C GLU A 298 -6.03 7.08 14.92
N GLN A 299 -6.71 6.65 15.98
CA GLN A 299 -6.30 5.54 16.83
C GLN A 299 -6.26 4.17 16.14
N TYR A 300 -6.80 4.04 14.93
CA TYR A 300 -6.81 2.80 14.16
C TYR A 300 -5.87 2.82 12.94
N ILE A 301 -5.04 3.87 12.83
CA ILE A 301 -4.10 4.00 11.70
C ILE A 301 -3.02 2.94 11.81
N PRO A 302 -2.80 2.11 10.77
CA PRO A 302 -1.75 1.12 10.76
C PRO A 302 -0.38 1.73 10.44
N GLN A 303 0.69 1.04 10.86
CA GLN A 303 2.06 1.26 10.40
C GLN A 303 2.27 0.55 9.07
N VAL A 304 2.83 1.23 8.06
CA VAL A 304 2.85 0.77 6.66
C VAL A 304 4.23 0.29 6.24
N ALA A 305 4.33 -0.99 5.86
CA ALA A 305 5.47 -1.61 5.19
C ALA A 305 5.22 -1.72 3.68
N ILE A 306 6.26 -1.84 2.88
CA ILE A 306 6.18 -1.92 1.42
C ILE A 306 6.85 -3.20 0.92
N LEU A 307 6.16 -3.98 0.09
CA LEU A 307 6.79 -5.00 -0.75
C LEU A 307 6.84 -4.48 -2.19
N PRO A 308 8.01 -4.12 -2.71
CA PRO A 308 8.15 -3.37 -3.96
C PRO A 308 7.92 -4.26 -5.19
N LEU A 309 6.75 -4.14 -5.81
CA LEU A 309 6.40 -4.84 -7.05
C LEU A 309 6.42 -3.92 -8.29
N GLY A 310 6.58 -2.61 -8.11
CA GLY A 310 6.61 -1.61 -9.18
C GLY A 310 7.92 -1.57 -9.97
N THR A 311 8.06 -0.58 -10.84
CA THR A 311 9.26 -0.34 -11.67
C THR A 311 10.23 0.64 -10.99
N GLY A 312 9.74 1.72 -10.39
CA GLY A 312 10.57 2.76 -9.73
C GLY A 312 10.90 2.37 -8.29
N ASN A 313 9.87 2.25 -7.45
CA ASN A 313 9.95 1.88 -6.02
C ASN A 313 10.91 2.77 -5.19
N ASP A 314 10.93 4.08 -5.48
CA ASP A 314 11.83 5.02 -4.81
C ASP A 314 11.51 5.15 -3.31
N LEU A 315 10.23 5.13 -2.93
CA LEU A 315 9.81 5.15 -1.54
C LEU A 315 10.23 3.87 -0.78
N SER A 316 10.07 2.71 -1.41
CA SER A 316 10.50 1.43 -0.84
C SER A 316 12.01 1.40 -0.58
N ASN A 317 12.81 1.91 -1.51
CA ASN A 317 14.26 2.09 -1.35
C ASN A 317 14.60 3.00 -0.16
N THR A 318 13.92 4.15 -0.06
CA THR A 318 14.11 5.11 1.04
C THR A 318 13.85 4.46 2.40
N LEU A 319 12.89 3.54 2.46
CA LEU A 319 12.46 2.88 3.69
C LEU A 319 13.17 1.53 3.95
N GLY A 320 14.23 1.20 3.19
CA GLY A 320 15.04 0.00 3.38
C GLY A 320 14.41 -1.32 2.91
N TRP A 321 13.25 -1.27 2.19
CA TRP A 321 12.59 -2.46 1.66
C TRP A 321 13.14 -2.92 0.29
N GLY A 322 14.13 -2.22 -0.25
CA GLY A 322 14.80 -2.51 -1.51
C GLY A 322 14.10 -1.98 -2.76
N ALA A 323 14.81 -2.10 -3.89
CA ALA A 323 14.40 -1.57 -5.20
C ALA A 323 13.34 -2.42 -5.92
N GLY A 324 13.15 -3.67 -5.51
CA GLY A 324 12.20 -4.55 -6.16
C GLY A 324 12.23 -5.97 -5.62
N TYR A 325 11.09 -6.64 -5.72
CA TYR A 325 10.93 -8.05 -5.38
C TYR A 325 10.61 -8.85 -6.66
N ALA A 326 11.33 -9.93 -6.91
CA ALA A 326 11.14 -10.81 -8.07
C ALA A 326 10.86 -12.27 -7.69
N GLY A 327 10.62 -12.54 -6.39
CA GLY A 327 10.27 -13.88 -5.90
C GLY A 327 11.44 -14.65 -5.28
N GLU A 328 12.60 -14.02 -5.13
CA GLU A 328 13.81 -14.67 -4.59
C GLU A 328 13.67 -14.97 -3.09
N VAL A 329 12.95 -14.12 -2.37
CA VAL A 329 12.83 -14.19 -0.92
C VAL A 329 11.51 -14.87 -0.53
N PRO A 330 11.51 -15.91 0.33
CA PRO A 330 10.30 -16.54 0.83
C PRO A 330 9.40 -15.55 1.60
N VAL A 331 8.08 -15.75 1.53
CA VAL A 331 7.09 -14.91 2.22
C VAL A 331 7.29 -14.90 3.74
N GLU A 332 7.78 -16.00 4.30
CA GLU A 332 8.13 -16.12 5.72
C GLU A 332 9.21 -15.10 6.12
N HIS A 333 10.21 -14.89 5.28
CA HIS A 333 11.25 -13.90 5.52
C HIS A 333 10.68 -12.47 5.46
N ILE A 334 9.81 -12.18 4.48
CA ILE A 334 9.11 -10.90 4.40
C ILE A 334 8.31 -10.62 5.68
N LEU A 335 7.62 -11.63 6.22
CA LEU A 335 6.85 -11.48 7.46
C LEU A 335 7.75 -11.25 8.67
N ARG A 336 8.94 -11.88 8.74
CA ARG A 336 9.95 -11.60 9.79
C ARG A 336 10.43 -10.15 9.70
N ASN A 337 10.80 -9.69 8.51
CA ASN A 337 11.21 -8.30 8.29
C ASN A 337 10.11 -7.32 8.72
N VAL A 338 8.84 -7.64 8.44
CA VAL A 338 7.70 -6.83 8.92
C VAL A 338 7.58 -6.87 10.45
N MET A 339 7.92 -7.98 11.13
CA MET A 339 7.91 -8.07 12.60
C MET A 339 9.00 -7.23 13.23
N ASP A 340 10.17 -7.20 12.61
CA ASP A 340 11.39 -6.58 13.17
C ASP A 340 11.53 -5.10 12.78
N ALA A 341 10.74 -4.63 11.81
CA ALA A 341 10.80 -3.26 11.31
C ALA A 341 10.39 -2.20 12.35
N ASP A 342 11.11 -1.08 12.35
CA ASP A 342 10.89 0.07 13.20
C ASP A 342 9.87 1.05 12.62
N ALA A 343 9.09 1.68 13.50
CA ALA A 343 8.13 2.69 13.10
C ALA A 343 8.80 4.07 12.95
N ILE A 344 8.64 4.69 11.78
CA ILE A 344 9.14 6.03 11.47
C ILE A 344 8.03 6.92 10.91
N ARG A 345 8.32 8.22 10.80
CA ARG A 345 7.43 9.18 10.14
C ARG A 345 7.92 9.47 8.73
N LEU A 346 6.97 9.64 7.82
CA LEU A 346 7.20 10.12 6.46
C LEU A 346 6.34 11.35 6.26
N ASP A 347 6.96 12.46 5.85
CA ASP A 347 6.24 13.66 5.46
C ASP A 347 5.42 13.42 4.21
N ARG A 348 4.20 13.91 4.23
CA ARG A 348 3.30 13.93 3.07
C ARG A 348 2.93 15.35 2.73
N TRP A 349 3.02 15.67 1.46
CA TRP A 349 2.84 17.03 0.95
C TRP A 349 1.56 17.18 0.15
N LYS A 350 1.03 18.39 0.18
CA LYS A 350 -0.12 18.79 -0.64
C LYS A 350 0.40 19.63 -1.80
N VAL A 351 0.23 19.14 -3.02
CA VAL A 351 0.51 19.88 -4.27
C VAL A 351 -0.80 20.48 -4.76
N GLN A 352 -0.91 21.80 -4.68
CA GLN A 352 -2.10 22.54 -5.07
C GLN A 352 -1.84 23.32 -6.33
N ILE A 353 -2.59 23.07 -7.41
CA ILE A 353 -2.46 23.74 -8.70
C ILE A 353 -3.67 24.64 -8.92
N THR A 354 -3.39 25.94 -9.05
CA THR A 354 -4.40 26.96 -9.30
C THR A 354 -4.23 27.53 -10.70
N ASN A 355 -5.16 27.22 -11.60
CA ASN A 355 -5.15 27.76 -12.95
C ASN A 355 -5.72 29.18 -12.98
N LYS A 356 -5.13 30.06 -13.81
CA LYS A 356 -5.72 31.36 -14.14
C LYS A 356 -6.90 31.10 -15.12
N GLY A 357 -8.12 31.09 -14.63
CA GLY A 357 -9.32 30.89 -15.46
C GLY A 357 -9.82 32.19 -16.07
N TYR A 358 -10.43 32.13 -17.26
CA TYR A 358 -11.31 33.17 -17.78
C TYR A 358 -12.53 33.27 -16.84
N TYR A 359 -12.98 34.48 -16.52
CA TYR A 359 -14.11 34.78 -15.62
C TYR A 359 -13.90 34.44 -14.12
N ASN A 360 -12.69 34.58 -13.56
CA ASN A 360 -12.40 34.37 -12.12
C ASN A 360 -12.74 32.98 -11.56
N LEU A 361 -13.12 32.01 -12.38
CA LEU A 361 -13.31 30.63 -11.97
C LEU A 361 -11.94 29.92 -11.91
N ARG A 362 -11.33 29.94 -10.73
CA ARG A 362 -10.08 29.22 -10.47
C ARG A 362 -10.39 27.73 -10.41
N LYS A 363 -9.94 26.95 -11.40
CA LYS A 363 -9.94 25.50 -11.30
C LYS A 363 -8.80 25.08 -10.40
N LEU A 364 -9.14 24.48 -9.27
CA LEU A 364 -8.22 23.94 -8.28
C LEU A 364 -8.05 22.43 -8.50
N LYS A 365 -6.80 21.98 -8.65
CA LYS A 365 -6.43 20.56 -8.55
C LYS A 365 -5.56 20.38 -7.33
N VAL A 366 -5.77 19.31 -6.59
CA VAL A 366 -4.98 18.97 -5.40
C VAL A 366 -4.52 17.53 -5.51
N PHE A 367 -3.22 17.30 -5.29
CA PHE A 367 -2.60 15.99 -5.23
C PHE A 367 -1.91 15.81 -3.89
N SER A 368 -1.80 14.56 -3.42
CA SER A 368 -0.86 14.19 -2.36
C SER A 368 0.47 13.80 -3.00
N MET A 369 1.58 14.22 -2.43
CA MET A 369 2.93 13.86 -2.84
C MET A 369 3.63 13.16 -1.68
N ASN A 370 4.25 12.03 -1.98
CA ASN A 370 5.05 11.23 -1.06
C ASN A 370 6.53 11.24 -1.44
N ASN A 371 6.82 11.20 -2.74
CA ASN A 371 8.18 11.08 -3.27
C ASN A 371 8.70 12.42 -3.79
N TYR A 372 8.20 12.88 -4.92
CA TYR A 372 8.66 14.13 -5.54
C TYR A 372 7.66 14.70 -6.55
N PHE A 373 7.81 16.00 -6.78
CA PHE A 373 7.18 16.73 -7.89
C PHE A 373 8.25 17.16 -8.88
N SER A 374 7.94 17.16 -10.17
CA SER A 374 8.82 17.79 -11.17
C SER A 374 8.06 18.51 -12.28
N ILE A 375 8.77 19.48 -12.90
CA ILE A 375 8.37 20.19 -14.11
C ILE A 375 9.57 20.21 -15.07
N GLY A 376 9.36 19.81 -16.32
CA GLY A 376 10.40 19.80 -17.35
C GLY A 376 10.71 18.40 -17.89
N PRO A 377 11.99 18.11 -18.24
CA PRO A 377 12.40 16.88 -18.96
C PRO A 377 11.99 15.59 -18.26
N ASP A 378 12.14 15.49 -16.94
CA ASP A 378 11.75 14.32 -16.17
C ASP A 378 10.25 14.01 -16.31
N ALA A 379 9.41 15.02 -16.14
CA ALA A 379 7.96 14.90 -16.34
C ALA A 379 7.58 14.58 -17.80
N LEU A 380 8.35 15.08 -18.78
CA LEU A 380 8.17 14.77 -20.19
C LEU A 380 8.46 13.30 -20.49
N MET A 381 9.59 12.79 -19.98
CA MET A 381 9.94 11.36 -20.09
C MET A 381 8.84 10.46 -19.50
N ALA A 382 8.36 10.81 -18.30
CA ALA A 382 7.25 10.09 -17.66
C ALA A 382 5.97 10.14 -18.49
N LEU A 383 5.63 11.30 -19.09
CA LEU A 383 4.45 11.48 -19.93
C LEU A 383 4.50 10.64 -21.21
N ASN A 384 5.65 10.62 -21.88
CA ASN A 384 5.87 9.82 -23.08
C ASN A 384 5.85 8.32 -22.79
N PHE A 385 6.46 7.90 -21.67
CA PHE A 385 6.42 6.53 -21.20
C PHE A 385 4.99 6.07 -20.89
N HIS A 386 4.23 6.90 -20.17
CA HIS A 386 2.84 6.59 -19.81
C HIS A 386 1.96 6.45 -21.05
N ALA A 387 2.05 7.39 -22.00
CA ALA A 387 1.31 7.35 -23.26
C ALA A 387 1.64 6.11 -24.11
N HIS A 388 2.91 5.66 -24.09
CA HIS A 388 3.30 4.44 -24.82
C HIS A 388 2.80 3.17 -24.13
N ARG A 389 2.89 3.11 -22.79
CA ARG A 389 2.38 1.99 -22.01
C ARG A 389 0.86 1.80 -22.22
N GLU A 390 0.10 2.88 -22.31
CA GLU A 390 -1.34 2.82 -22.61
C GLU A 390 -1.63 2.28 -24.02
N LYS A 391 -0.79 2.64 -25.01
CA LYS A 391 -0.96 2.17 -26.41
C LYS A 391 -0.56 0.72 -26.62
N SER A 392 0.44 0.24 -25.91
CA SER A 392 1.05 -1.09 -26.10
C SER A 392 1.39 -1.79 -24.78
N PRO A 393 0.38 -2.16 -23.97
CA PRO A 393 0.61 -2.70 -22.62
C PRO A 393 1.47 -3.97 -22.58
N SER A 394 1.41 -4.80 -23.65
CA SER A 394 2.14 -6.06 -23.75
C SER A 394 3.67 -5.90 -23.79
N LEU A 395 4.17 -4.75 -24.26
CA LEU A 395 5.61 -4.46 -24.32
C LEU A 395 6.20 -4.13 -22.94
N PHE A 396 5.35 -3.77 -21.98
CA PHE A 396 5.76 -3.30 -20.65
C PHE A 396 5.66 -4.38 -19.56
N SER A 397 5.77 -5.64 -19.95
CA SER A 397 5.67 -6.79 -19.03
C SER A 397 6.91 -6.99 -18.15
N SER A 398 8.08 -6.45 -18.51
CA SER A 398 9.34 -6.63 -17.78
C SER A 398 9.87 -5.31 -17.21
N ARG A 399 10.35 -5.32 -15.94
CA ARG A 399 11.00 -4.15 -15.30
C ARG A 399 12.22 -3.66 -16.08
N ILE A 400 13.03 -4.58 -16.63
CA ILE A 400 14.23 -4.25 -17.42
C ILE A 400 13.81 -3.51 -18.70
N ILE A 401 12.80 -4.02 -19.41
CA ILE A 401 12.26 -3.36 -20.60
C ILE A 401 11.71 -1.99 -20.24
N ASN A 402 10.97 -1.87 -19.14
CA ASN A 402 10.42 -0.59 -18.68
C ASN A 402 11.54 0.44 -18.42
N LYS A 403 12.63 0.06 -17.74
CA LYS A 403 13.79 0.94 -17.51
C LYS A 403 14.47 1.32 -18.83
N ALA A 404 14.66 0.36 -19.75
CA ALA A 404 15.27 0.62 -21.06
C ALA A 404 14.42 1.56 -21.92
N VAL A 405 13.10 1.40 -21.93
CA VAL A 405 12.17 2.27 -22.66
C VAL A 405 12.14 3.69 -22.06
N TYR A 406 12.16 3.79 -20.72
CA TYR A 406 12.25 5.09 -20.04
C TYR A 406 13.54 5.84 -20.43
N PHE A 407 14.68 5.14 -20.45
CA PHE A 407 15.97 5.68 -20.90
C PHE A 407 15.94 6.08 -22.39
N PHE A 408 15.32 5.29 -23.25
CA PHE A 408 15.17 5.59 -24.68
C PHE A 408 14.38 6.90 -24.91
N TYR A 409 13.30 7.14 -24.16
CA TYR A 409 12.59 8.42 -24.24
C TYR A 409 13.44 9.59 -23.78
N GLY A 410 14.25 9.42 -22.73
CA GLY A 410 15.21 10.43 -22.31
C GLY A 410 16.16 10.87 -23.43
N THR A 411 16.66 9.94 -24.23
CA THR A 411 17.53 10.24 -25.37
C THR A 411 16.80 10.89 -26.55
N LYS A 412 15.55 10.48 -26.82
CA LYS A 412 14.71 11.07 -27.87
C LYS A 412 14.32 12.52 -27.56
N ASP A 413 13.98 12.81 -26.31
CA ASP A 413 13.55 14.12 -25.86
C ASP A 413 14.69 15.15 -25.89
N CYS A 414 15.98 14.72 -25.88
CA CYS A 414 17.13 15.59 -26.15
C CYS A 414 17.04 16.30 -27.52
N LEU A 415 16.32 15.71 -28.49
CA LEU A 415 16.19 16.27 -29.84
C LEU A 415 15.02 17.25 -29.96
N VAL A 416 14.02 17.22 -29.07
CA VAL A 416 12.76 17.97 -29.24
C VAL A 416 12.76 19.33 -28.54
N GLN A 417 13.61 19.55 -27.53
CA GLN A 417 13.83 20.82 -26.79
C GLN A 417 12.54 21.52 -26.28
N GLU A 418 11.48 20.76 -25.95
CA GLU A 418 10.20 21.32 -25.50
C GLU A 418 10.32 22.08 -24.18
N CYS A 419 11.26 21.70 -23.32
CA CYS A 419 11.45 22.27 -21.99
C CYS A 419 12.46 23.42 -21.94
N LYS A 420 13.06 23.81 -23.08
CA LYS A 420 14.07 24.86 -23.16
C LYS A 420 13.64 26.18 -22.52
N ASP A 421 14.60 26.87 -21.91
CA ASP A 421 14.41 28.19 -21.26
C ASP A 421 13.29 28.14 -20.18
N LEU A 422 13.26 27.10 -19.33
CA LEU A 422 12.28 27.01 -18.25
C LEU A 422 12.45 28.18 -17.26
N ASP A 423 13.68 28.58 -16.97
CA ASP A 423 14.05 29.75 -16.15
C ASP A 423 13.33 31.05 -16.57
N LYS A 424 13.03 31.22 -17.87
CA LYS A 424 12.28 32.36 -18.40
C LYS A 424 10.76 32.19 -18.31
N LYS A 425 10.28 30.98 -18.15
CA LYS A 425 8.85 30.60 -18.16
C LYS A 425 8.25 30.45 -16.76
N VAL A 426 9.11 30.16 -15.76
CA VAL A 426 8.71 29.86 -14.37
C VAL A 426 9.38 30.86 -13.41
N GLU A 427 8.65 31.26 -12.37
CA GLU A 427 9.20 31.86 -11.16
C GLU A 427 9.14 30.85 -10.03
N LEU A 428 10.24 30.75 -9.26
CA LEU A 428 10.36 29.90 -8.08
C LEU A 428 10.43 30.80 -6.84
N GLU A 429 9.60 30.44 -5.83
CA GLU A 429 9.64 31.02 -4.50
C GLU A 429 9.86 29.90 -3.48
N LEU A 430 10.82 30.04 -2.58
CA LEU A 430 11.11 29.15 -1.45
C LEU A 430 10.82 29.91 -0.16
N ASP A 431 9.87 29.44 0.63
CA ASP A 431 9.37 30.09 1.87
C ASP A 431 8.98 31.57 1.70
N GLY A 432 8.51 31.93 0.51
CA GLY A 432 8.10 33.28 0.14
C GLY A 432 9.19 34.14 -0.46
N GLU A 433 10.44 33.69 -0.44
CA GLU A 433 11.57 34.38 -1.10
C GLU A 433 11.70 33.90 -2.55
N ARG A 434 11.87 34.86 -3.46
CA ARG A 434 12.06 34.58 -4.88
C ARG A 434 13.51 34.18 -5.13
N ILE A 435 13.68 33.04 -5.83
CA ILE A 435 14.98 32.48 -6.21
C ILE A 435 15.30 32.88 -7.65
N ASP A 436 16.49 33.44 -7.86
CA ASP A 436 17.01 33.71 -9.20
C ASP A 436 17.50 32.40 -9.82
N LEU A 437 16.79 31.97 -10.86
CA LEU A 437 17.05 30.68 -11.51
C LEU A 437 18.23 30.79 -12.48
N PRO A 438 19.23 29.90 -12.43
CA PRO A 438 20.22 29.77 -13.49
C PRO A 438 19.54 29.25 -14.77
N SER A 439 20.27 29.16 -15.88
CA SER A 439 19.74 28.55 -17.09
C SER A 439 19.44 27.07 -16.86
N LEU A 440 18.17 26.69 -16.92
CA LEU A 440 17.71 25.33 -16.67
C LEU A 440 16.46 24.97 -17.51
N GLU A 441 16.24 23.67 -17.69
CA GLU A 441 15.10 23.11 -18.43
C GLU A 441 14.13 22.35 -17.51
N GLY A 442 14.53 22.03 -16.27
CA GLY A 442 13.67 21.33 -15.30
C GLY A 442 13.94 21.70 -13.85
N ILE A 443 12.90 21.57 -13.02
CA ILE A 443 12.96 21.70 -11.57
C ILE A 443 12.34 20.45 -10.96
N ILE A 444 13.02 19.85 -9.97
CA ILE A 444 12.57 18.69 -9.21
C ILE A 444 12.51 19.09 -7.73
N VAL A 445 11.39 18.80 -7.08
CA VAL A 445 11.14 19.06 -5.65
C VAL A 445 10.99 17.72 -4.96
N LEU A 446 11.90 17.39 -4.07
CA LEU A 446 12.06 16.09 -3.44
C LEU A 446 11.56 16.11 -1.99
N ASN A 447 10.89 15.03 -1.57
CA ASN A 447 10.58 14.69 -0.19
C ASN A 447 11.44 13.51 0.30
N ILE A 448 11.96 12.71 -0.64
CA ILE A 448 12.77 11.53 -0.35
C ILE A 448 14.10 11.60 -1.10
N ALA A 449 15.11 10.93 -0.57
CA ALA A 449 16.46 10.95 -1.14
C ALA A 449 16.55 10.37 -2.55
N TYR A 450 15.72 9.35 -2.86
CA TYR A 450 15.77 8.62 -4.12
C TYR A 450 14.87 9.22 -5.19
N TRP A 451 15.36 9.21 -6.44
CA TRP A 451 14.67 9.69 -7.63
C TRP A 451 14.95 8.77 -8.82
N GLY A 452 13.94 8.57 -9.68
CA GLY A 452 14.09 7.91 -10.98
C GLY A 452 14.55 6.46 -10.91
N GLY A 453 14.24 5.74 -9.84
CA GLY A 453 14.56 4.32 -9.64
C GLY A 453 15.93 4.06 -9.02
N GLY A 454 16.41 4.96 -8.15
CA GLY A 454 17.58 4.72 -7.30
C GLY A 454 18.68 5.78 -7.30
N CYS A 455 18.51 6.90 -8.02
CA CYS A 455 19.45 8.03 -7.95
C CYS A 455 19.21 8.89 -6.71
N ARG A 456 20.27 9.40 -6.09
CA ARG A 456 20.24 10.35 -5.00
C ARG A 456 20.64 11.72 -5.51
N LEU A 457 19.68 12.65 -5.59
CA LEU A 457 19.92 13.96 -6.21
C LEU A 457 20.55 14.99 -5.26
N TRP A 458 20.35 14.84 -3.95
CA TRP A 458 20.81 15.83 -2.97
C TRP A 458 22.17 15.52 -2.37
N GLU A 459 22.60 14.26 -2.36
CA GLU A 459 23.85 13.80 -1.76
C GLU A 459 25.07 14.04 -2.66
N GLY A 460 26.26 14.20 -2.06
CA GLY A 460 27.54 14.27 -2.78
C GLY A 460 27.87 15.59 -3.47
N MET A 461 27.15 16.65 -3.17
CA MET A 461 27.41 17.99 -3.72
C MET A 461 28.05 18.90 -2.66
N GLY A 462 29.39 19.00 -2.63
CA GLY A 462 30.21 20.03 -2.03
C GLY A 462 29.90 20.56 -0.62
N ASP A 463 30.77 21.42 -0.08
CA ASP A 463 30.74 21.96 1.29
C ASP A 463 29.70 23.10 1.51
N GLU A 464 28.54 23.05 0.86
CA GLU A 464 27.52 24.08 1.06
C GLU A 464 26.72 23.84 2.36
N PRO A 465 26.21 24.92 3.01
CA PRO A 465 25.63 24.89 4.36
C PRO A 465 24.21 24.32 4.43
N TYR A 466 23.85 23.38 3.56
CA TYR A 466 22.53 22.77 3.58
C TYR A 466 22.51 21.51 4.46
N PRO A 467 21.45 21.31 5.27
CA PRO A 467 21.20 20.08 5.98
C PRO A 467 21.13 18.87 5.04
N LEU A 468 21.40 17.68 5.59
CA LEU A 468 21.18 16.41 4.89
C LEU A 468 19.67 16.23 4.60
N ALA A 469 19.35 15.67 3.42
CA ALA A 469 17.98 15.36 3.07
C ALA A 469 17.38 14.35 4.05
N ARG A 470 16.19 14.68 4.57
CA ARG A 470 15.39 13.80 5.45
C ARG A 470 13.96 13.79 4.95
N HIS A 471 13.26 12.70 5.22
CA HIS A 471 11.86 12.50 4.82
C HIS A 471 10.87 12.79 5.97
N ASP A 472 11.34 13.33 7.11
CA ASP A 472 10.57 13.53 8.35
C ASP A 472 10.82 14.88 9.05
N ASP A 473 11.44 15.85 8.39
CA ASP A 473 11.85 17.14 8.97
C ASP A 473 10.99 18.34 8.49
N GLY A 474 10.02 18.09 7.63
CA GLY A 474 9.16 19.13 7.08
C GLY A 474 9.85 20.04 6.05
N LEU A 475 10.98 19.61 5.48
CA LEU A 475 11.71 20.31 4.41
C LEU A 475 11.60 19.56 3.09
N LEU A 476 11.65 20.30 2.01
CA LEU A 476 11.74 19.80 0.64
C LEU A 476 13.06 20.25 0.03
N GLU A 477 13.77 19.35 -0.64
CA GLU A 477 14.94 19.66 -1.44
C GLU A 477 14.52 20.09 -2.85
N VAL A 478 15.07 21.20 -3.33
CA VAL A 478 14.77 21.73 -4.66
C VAL A 478 16.02 21.76 -5.50
N VAL A 479 15.99 21.04 -6.63
CA VAL A 479 17.11 20.94 -7.57
C VAL A 479 16.68 21.31 -8.98
N GLY A 480 17.63 21.86 -9.76
CA GLY A 480 17.49 22.17 -11.17
C GLY A 480 18.26 21.20 -12.06
N VAL A 481 17.77 21.01 -13.27
CA VAL A 481 18.45 20.25 -14.33
C VAL A 481 18.49 21.02 -15.62
N SER A 482 19.61 20.94 -16.35
CA SER A 482 19.83 21.71 -17.58
C SER A 482 19.32 21.01 -18.84
N GLY A 483 18.66 19.85 -18.73
CA GLY A 483 18.03 19.15 -19.85
C GLY A 483 17.98 17.64 -19.68
N SER A 484 17.37 16.94 -20.64
CA SER A 484 17.22 15.48 -20.61
C SER A 484 18.58 14.76 -20.61
N PHE A 485 19.58 15.28 -21.31
CA PHE A 485 20.94 14.72 -21.32
C PHE A 485 21.59 14.83 -19.94
N HIS A 486 21.42 15.97 -19.26
CA HIS A 486 21.89 16.14 -17.89
C HIS A 486 21.21 15.17 -16.92
N CYS A 487 19.89 14.94 -17.04
CA CYS A 487 19.21 13.90 -16.28
C CYS A 487 19.82 12.52 -16.48
N ALA A 488 20.18 12.16 -17.73
CA ALA A 488 20.83 10.89 -18.04
C ALA A 488 22.24 10.79 -17.41
N GLN A 489 23.02 11.87 -17.46
CA GLN A 489 24.35 11.93 -16.83
C GLN A 489 24.26 11.77 -15.31
N ILE A 490 23.25 12.40 -14.66
CA ILE A 490 22.98 12.24 -13.23
C ILE A 490 22.66 10.78 -12.89
N GLN A 491 21.84 10.11 -13.71
CA GLN A 491 21.47 8.70 -13.47
C GLN A 491 22.66 7.74 -13.50
N VAL A 492 23.70 8.05 -14.27
CA VAL A 492 24.93 7.27 -14.34
C VAL A 492 26.07 7.88 -13.50
N LYS A 493 25.77 8.83 -12.62
CA LYS A 493 26.70 9.52 -11.70
C LYS A 493 27.84 10.27 -12.42
N LEU A 494 27.63 10.76 -13.64
CA LEU A 494 28.58 11.55 -14.41
C LEU A 494 28.36 13.06 -14.26
N ALA A 495 27.25 13.50 -13.67
CA ALA A 495 26.95 14.89 -13.39
C ALA A 495 26.13 15.03 -12.10
N ASN A 496 26.18 16.19 -11.49
CA ASN A 496 25.37 16.56 -10.34
C ASN A 496 24.24 17.51 -10.74
N PRO A 497 23.06 17.47 -10.14
CA PRO A 497 22.03 18.48 -10.34
C PRO A 497 22.45 19.83 -9.74
N ILE A 498 21.73 20.90 -10.11
CA ILE A 498 21.96 22.24 -9.59
C ILE A 498 21.12 22.39 -8.31
N ARG A 499 21.72 22.61 -7.14
CA ARG A 499 20.98 22.91 -5.90
C ARG A 499 20.34 24.29 -6.02
N LEU A 500 19.04 24.38 -5.73
CA LEU A 500 18.29 25.65 -5.69
C LEU A 500 17.94 26.05 -4.27
N GLY A 501 17.82 25.11 -3.34
CA GLY A 501 17.59 25.36 -1.91
C GLY A 501 16.76 24.28 -1.24
N GLN A 502 16.51 24.47 0.06
CA GLN A 502 15.55 23.70 0.86
C GLN A 502 14.46 24.64 1.39
N ALA A 503 13.22 24.16 1.52
CA ALA A 503 12.11 24.99 1.99
C ALA A 503 10.97 24.19 2.60
N HIS A 504 10.22 24.80 3.52
CA HIS A 504 8.94 24.28 4.03
C HIS A 504 7.78 24.47 3.07
N THR A 505 7.89 25.48 2.19
CA THR A 505 6.87 25.82 1.19
C THR A 505 7.53 26.14 -0.13
N VAL A 506 7.17 25.41 -1.19
CA VAL A 506 7.65 25.67 -2.54
C VAL A 506 6.51 26.20 -3.39
N ARG A 507 6.74 27.32 -4.08
CA ARG A 507 5.77 27.91 -4.99
C ARG A 507 6.38 28.14 -6.37
N LEU A 508 5.75 27.57 -7.39
CA LEU A 508 6.14 27.67 -8.79
C LEU A 508 5.04 28.41 -9.57
N ILE A 509 5.41 29.47 -10.28
CA ILE A 509 4.48 30.28 -11.08
C ILE A 509 4.83 30.12 -12.55
N LEU A 510 4.08 29.24 -13.25
CA LEU A 510 4.18 29.07 -14.69
C LEU A 510 3.44 30.21 -15.39
N LYS A 511 4.19 31.09 -16.08
CA LYS A 511 3.65 32.33 -16.68
C LYS A 511 3.05 32.11 -18.05
N LYS A 512 3.74 31.36 -18.89
CA LYS A 512 3.41 31.13 -20.31
C LYS A 512 3.75 29.70 -20.69
N SER A 513 3.20 29.24 -21.79
CA SER A 513 3.43 27.92 -22.36
C SER A 513 2.79 26.78 -21.56
N LYS A 514 2.67 25.64 -22.21
CA LYS A 514 2.24 24.39 -21.62
C LYS A 514 3.50 23.58 -21.30
N MET A 515 3.62 23.10 -20.07
CA MET A 515 4.79 22.37 -19.60
C MET A 515 4.36 21.01 -19.04
N PRO A 516 5.17 19.94 -19.23
CA PRO A 516 4.96 18.67 -18.55
C PRO A 516 5.26 18.82 -17.06
N MET A 517 4.39 18.27 -16.24
CA MET A 517 4.51 18.15 -14.79
C MET A 517 4.19 16.73 -14.36
N GLN A 518 4.73 16.30 -13.23
CA GLN A 518 4.37 15.03 -12.59
C GLN A 518 4.39 15.13 -11.06
N VAL A 519 3.63 14.26 -10.39
CA VAL A 519 3.70 14.00 -8.95
C VAL A 519 3.82 12.49 -8.76
N ASP A 520 4.81 12.01 -8.03
CA ASP A 520 5.04 10.60 -7.71
C ASP A 520 4.96 9.66 -8.93
N GLY A 521 5.47 10.13 -10.10
CA GLY A 521 5.47 9.38 -11.35
C GLY A 521 4.18 9.44 -12.18
N GLU A 522 3.15 10.21 -11.75
CA GLU A 522 1.91 10.41 -12.50
C GLU A 522 1.98 11.73 -13.30
N PRO A 523 2.22 11.67 -14.61
CA PRO A 523 2.50 12.85 -15.43
C PRO A 523 1.25 13.44 -16.08
N TRP A 524 1.30 14.76 -16.35
CA TRP A 524 0.33 15.47 -17.17
C TRP A 524 0.94 16.70 -17.82
N ALA A 525 0.28 17.27 -18.81
CA ALA A 525 0.67 18.54 -19.42
C ALA A 525 -0.18 19.68 -18.85
N GLN A 526 0.48 20.72 -18.30
CA GLN A 526 -0.12 21.82 -17.55
C GLN A 526 0.11 23.18 -18.24
N GLY A 527 -0.96 23.95 -18.45
CA GLY A 527 -0.92 25.33 -18.88
C GLY A 527 -0.56 26.30 -17.75
N PRO A 528 -0.52 27.63 -18.01
CA PRO A 528 -0.17 28.64 -17.02
C PRO A 528 -0.95 28.50 -15.72
N CYS A 529 -0.23 28.41 -14.60
CA CYS A 529 -0.79 28.13 -13.29
C CYS A 529 0.15 28.58 -12.17
N THR A 530 -0.33 28.52 -10.95
CA THR A 530 0.51 28.55 -9.73
C THR A 530 0.42 27.17 -9.08
N VAL A 531 1.58 26.54 -8.86
CA VAL A 531 1.74 25.33 -8.06
C VAL A 531 2.23 25.75 -6.69
N THR A 532 1.58 25.28 -5.64
CA THR A 532 2.00 25.51 -4.25
C THR A 532 2.11 24.15 -3.56
N ILE A 533 3.28 23.85 -3.01
CA ILE A 533 3.57 22.61 -2.29
C ILE A 533 3.74 22.97 -0.82
N THR A 534 2.92 22.39 0.03
CA THR A 534 2.91 22.63 1.48
C THR A 534 2.80 21.33 2.23
N HIS A 535 3.34 21.27 3.43
CA HIS A 535 3.19 20.11 4.30
C HIS A 535 1.71 19.78 4.53
N LYS A 536 1.34 18.50 4.41
CA LYS A 536 -0.02 18.01 4.57
C LYS A 536 -0.22 17.29 5.90
N THR A 537 0.60 16.30 6.18
CA THR A 537 0.54 15.42 7.35
C THR A 537 1.74 14.47 7.34
N HIS A 538 1.88 13.66 8.40
CA HIS A 538 2.82 12.54 8.42
C HIS A 538 2.11 11.20 8.20
N ALA A 539 2.75 10.26 7.51
CA ALA A 539 2.38 8.85 7.50
C ALA A 539 3.24 8.07 8.49
N LEU A 540 2.66 7.06 9.14
CA LEU A 540 3.40 6.10 9.97
C LEU A 540 3.87 4.96 9.05
N MET A 541 5.18 4.90 8.81
CA MET A 541 5.79 3.89 7.96
C MET A 541 6.60 2.91 8.81
N LEU A 542 6.86 1.74 8.27
CA LEU A 542 7.83 0.79 8.80
C LEU A 542 9.13 0.89 8.00
N TYR A 543 10.22 1.10 8.70
CA TYR A 543 11.58 1.13 8.16
C TYR A 543 12.27 -0.21 8.43
N HIS A 544 12.87 -0.79 7.41
CA HIS A 544 13.67 -1.99 7.52
C HIS A 544 15.15 -1.62 7.41
N SER A 545 15.85 -1.64 8.54
CA SER A 545 17.31 -1.55 8.57
C SER A 545 17.87 -2.87 8.06
N GLY A 546 17.92 -3.09 6.74
CA GLY A 546 18.49 -4.33 6.19
C GLY A 546 19.82 -4.68 6.88
N GLU A 547 20.10 -5.95 7.12
CA GLU A 547 21.48 -6.38 7.33
C GLU A 547 22.27 -5.81 6.16
N GLN A 548 23.16 -4.85 6.44
CA GLN A 548 24.15 -4.41 5.48
C GLN A 548 24.92 -5.68 5.11
N THR A 549 24.64 -6.23 3.93
CA THR A 549 25.52 -7.24 3.36
C THR A 549 26.87 -6.57 3.21
N ASP A 550 27.91 -7.21 3.71
CA ASP A 550 29.31 -6.71 3.77
C ASP A 550 29.88 -6.21 2.40
N ASP A 551 29.11 -6.32 1.33
CA ASP A 551 29.44 -5.84 0.00
C ASP A 551 29.43 -4.30 -0.15
N ASP A 552 28.68 -3.56 0.72
CA ASP A 552 28.69 -2.10 0.72
C ASP A 552 29.84 -1.51 1.57
N VAL A 553 30.45 -2.29 2.47
CA VAL A 553 31.58 -1.86 3.29
C VAL A 553 32.90 -1.96 2.50
N SER A 554 32.99 -2.87 1.54
CA SER A 554 34.21 -3.04 0.71
C SER A 554 34.43 -1.84 -0.23
N SER A 555 33.39 -1.16 -0.68
CA SER A 555 33.53 0.00 -1.56
C SER A 555 33.94 1.30 -0.84
N VAL A 556 33.69 1.39 0.48
CA VAL A 556 34.11 2.57 1.28
C VAL A 556 35.54 2.37 1.80
N SER A 557 35.92 1.14 2.15
CA SER A 557 37.28 0.84 2.62
C SER A 557 38.35 0.92 1.52
N GLU A 558 38.02 0.61 0.27
CA GLU A 558 38.93 0.77 -0.85
C GLU A 558 39.18 2.24 -1.25
N GLN A 559 38.24 3.16 -0.96
CA GLN A 559 38.43 4.60 -1.20
C GLN A 559 39.20 5.29 -0.06
N GLU A 560 39.19 4.79 1.16
CA GLU A 560 40.00 5.30 2.26
C GLU A 560 41.44 4.78 2.19
N LEU A 561 41.67 3.54 1.77
CA LEU A 561 43.02 2.97 1.60
C LEU A 561 43.77 3.56 0.39
N ALA A 562 43.06 4.12 -0.61
CA ALA A 562 43.69 4.79 -1.76
C ALA A 562 44.13 6.24 -1.44
N LYS A 563 43.70 6.83 -0.33
CA LYS A 563 44.12 8.19 0.09
C LYS A 563 45.35 8.20 1.01
N ASP A 564 45.64 7.08 1.70
CA ASP A 564 46.80 7.00 2.62
C ASP A 564 48.12 6.59 1.94
N HIS A 565 48.11 6.27 0.63
CA HIS A 565 49.34 5.90 -0.11
C HIS A 565 49.91 6.99 -1.02
N THR A 566 49.42 8.23 -0.94
CA THR A 566 49.96 9.33 -1.78
C THR A 566 50.74 10.42 -1.02
N ASP A 567 50.96 10.26 0.30
CA ASP A 567 51.68 11.28 1.12
C ASP A 567 53.03 10.81 1.71
N GLU A 568 53.61 9.67 1.24
CA GLU A 568 54.96 9.26 1.61
C GLU A 568 55.85 9.08 0.36
N ASP A 569 56.05 10.10 -0.44
CA ASP A 569 57.24 10.22 -1.33
C ASP A 569 57.33 11.64 -1.92
N THR A 570 57.80 12.62 -1.11
CA THR A 570 58.63 13.79 -1.54
C THR A 570 59.36 14.40 -0.36
#